data_a6ebde54b9dde55ae23a34fba88e2247
#
_entry.id   a6ebde54b9dde55ae23a34fba88e2247
#
_cell.length_a   1.000
_cell.length_b   1.000
_cell.length_c   1.000
_cell.angle_alpha   90.00
_cell.angle_beta   90.00
_cell.angle_gamma   90.00
#
_symmetry.space_group_name_H-M   'P 1'
#
loop_
_entity.id
_entity.type
_entity.pdbx_description
1 polymer ?
#
loop_
_entity_poly.entity_id
_entity_poly.type
_entity_poly.pdbx_seq_one_letter_code
_entity_poly.pdbx_strand_id
1 'polypeptide(L)'
;MSFTSPFPDVAIPDVSVHEFLFGTIADDELERTALVDPKSGAVTSYKELITQIDAVAGWLASRGIGVGDVVGILSPNIPAFATVFHGILRAGGTATTVNALFTAPEIAKQLRDSGAKMLVTISPMFEQAKAAAEEVGLSAANLIVLDGAGQADSGHPNAVDVIGAGLPAPQVSFDPATHVAVLPYSSGTTGNPKGVALSHRNLVANVAQLKPLQGMTADDVVIAVLPFFHIYAMTVLLNAALAARGSLVIMPRFDLVEFLENIQNHKVTMAYIAPPVAVALAKHPIVGDYDLSSLHTMMSGAAPLDDELGQAVAKRLDLHMLQGYGMSELSPVSHIIPFDTQATLGREDPPLSSTGWPVPNTVNKIVDPATGEDLPLPQEGLSEPGELWVKGPNVMLGYLNNEQATADTIDAEGFLHTGDLAQVDPTGCVYIVDRLKELIKYKGYQVPPAELEALLLTHEGVADVAVIGVIDAESGEEIPKAFVVRQPDAQLTADEVMGFVASKVAPHKKVRAVEFIEAVPKSASGKILRKDLRA
;
A
#
# COMPACT_ATOMS: atom_id res chain seq x y z
N MET A 1 16.45 -22.82 7.03
CA MET A 1 15.27 -23.75 7.03
C MET A 1 14.04 -22.95 6.66
N SER A 2 13.23 -23.43 5.70
CA SER A 2 12.00 -22.76 5.30
C SER A 2 10.85 -23.09 6.25
N PHE A 3 9.88 -22.16 6.37
CA PHE A 3 8.61 -22.35 7.08
C PHE A 3 7.45 -21.92 6.18
N THR A 4 6.32 -22.59 6.33
CA THR A 4 5.12 -22.33 5.54
C THR A 4 4.10 -21.53 6.31
N SER A 5 3.11 -21.00 5.60
CA SER A 5 1.91 -20.45 6.21
C SER A 5 1.29 -21.45 7.21
N PRO A 6 0.87 -21.01 8.40
CA PRO A 6 0.10 -21.85 9.32
C PRO A 6 -1.37 -21.98 8.91
N PHE A 7 -1.83 -21.15 7.97
CA PHE A 7 -3.20 -21.20 7.45
C PHE A 7 -3.33 -22.27 6.35
N PRO A 8 -4.49 -22.91 6.21
CA PRO A 8 -4.75 -23.79 5.08
C PRO A 8 -4.56 -23.08 3.73
N ASP A 9 -4.03 -23.79 2.75
CA ASP A 9 -3.95 -23.29 1.39
C ASP A 9 -5.34 -22.95 0.83
N VAL A 10 -5.42 -21.85 0.10
CA VAL A 10 -6.64 -21.42 -0.58
C VAL A 10 -6.59 -21.76 -2.06
N ALA A 11 -7.77 -22.00 -2.65
CA ALA A 11 -7.89 -22.14 -4.09
C ALA A 11 -7.67 -20.79 -4.77
N ILE A 12 -6.75 -20.75 -5.73
CA ILE A 12 -6.46 -19.56 -6.54
C ILE A 12 -6.96 -19.87 -7.95
N PRO A 13 -8.09 -19.28 -8.38
CA PRO A 13 -8.62 -19.52 -9.71
C PRO A 13 -7.73 -18.88 -10.79
N ASP A 14 -7.61 -19.56 -11.91
CA ASP A 14 -6.81 -19.10 -13.05
C ASP A 14 -7.66 -18.26 -14.00
N VAL A 15 -8.06 -17.09 -13.53
CA VAL A 15 -8.97 -16.16 -14.21
C VAL A 15 -8.42 -14.73 -14.15
N SER A 16 -8.98 -13.85 -14.98
CA SER A 16 -8.67 -12.42 -14.91
C SER A 16 -9.18 -11.80 -13.60
N VAL A 17 -8.59 -10.65 -13.20
CA VAL A 17 -9.08 -9.87 -12.03
C VAL A 17 -10.56 -9.50 -12.21
N HIS A 18 -10.97 -9.10 -13.41
CA HIS A 18 -12.37 -8.77 -13.69
C HIS A 18 -13.30 -9.98 -13.48
N GLU A 19 -12.94 -11.13 -14.01
CA GLU A 19 -13.72 -12.35 -13.86
C GLU A 19 -13.78 -12.82 -12.40
N PHE A 20 -12.67 -12.73 -11.67
CA PHE A 20 -12.60 -13.04 -10.24
C PHE A 20 -13.53 -12.17 -9.41
N LEU A 21 -13.55 -10.86 -9.68
CA LEU A 21 -14.34 -9.90 -8.88
C LEU A 21 -15.82 -9.90 -9.28
N PHE A 22 -16.14 -10.04 -10.57
CA PHE A 22 -17.48 -9.76 -11.08
C PHE A 22 -18.13 -10.93 -11.83
N GLY A 23 -17.36 -11.97 -12.21
CA GLY A 23 -17.85 -13.06 -13.03
C GLY A 23 -18.89 -13.96 -12.36
N THR A 24 -18.94 -13.97 -11.03
CA THR A 24 -19.84 -14.83 -10.23
C THR A 24 -20.72 -14.03 -9.28
N ILE A 25 -20.95 -12.74 -9.56
CA ILE A 25 -21.83 -11.92 -8.73
C ILE A 25 -23.28 -12.38 -8.89
N ALA A 26 -23.99 -12.58 -7.79
CA ALA A 26 -25.38 -13.02 -7.79
C ALA A 26 -26.33 -11.84 -8.08
N ASP A 27 -27.52 -12.14 -8.63
CA ASP A 27 -28.49 -11.11 -9.02
C ASP A 27 -28.92 -10.21 -7.85
N ASP A 28 -29.03 -10.76 -6.63
CA ASP A 28 -29.37 -10.03 -5.42
C ASP A 28 -28.21 -9.17 -4.88
N GLU A 29 -26.98 -9.46 -5.28
CA GLU A 29 -25.80 -8.65 -4.94
C GLU A 29 -25.63 -7.44 -5.88
N LEU A 30 -26.21 -7.48 -7.09
CA LEU A 30 -26.05 -6.44 -8.10
C LEU A 30 -26.55 -5.05 -7.65
N GLU A 31 -27.62 -5.01 -6.86
CA GLU A 31 -28.19 -3.75 -6.37
C GLU A 31 -27.52 -3.24 -5.07
N ARG A 32 -26.56 -3.99 -4.49
CA ARG A 32 -25.80 -3.53 -3.32
C ARG A 32 -24.91 -2.34 -3.72
N THR A 33 -24.68 -1.46 -2.75
CA THR A 33 -23.75 -0.34 -2.91
C THR A 33 -22.32 -0.87 -3.05
N ALA A 34 -21.63 -0.47 -4.11
CA ALA A 34 -20.20 -0.74 -4.30
C ALA A 34 -19.34 0.48 -3.88
N LEU A 35 -19.70 1.68 -4.37
CA LEU A 35 -18.91 2.89 -4.16
C LEU A 35 -19.80 4.04 -3.66
N VAL A 36 -19.27 4.83 -2.73
CA VAL A 36 -19.87 6.05 -2.23
C VAL A 36 -18.89 7.20 -2.41
N ASP A 37 -19.31 8.27 -3.04
CA ASP A 37 -18.61 9.55 -3.02
C ASP A 37 -19.22 10.44 -1.92
N PRO A 38 -18.59 10.55 -0.75
CA PRO A 38 -19.16 11.30 0.37
C PRO A 38 -19.26 12.80 0.09
N LYS A 39 -18.48 13.32 -0.87
CA LYS A 39 -18.46 14.74 -1.20
C LYS A 39 -19.67 15.16 -2.04
N SER A 40 -20.06 14.35 -3.02
CA SER A 40 -21.24 14.60 -3.85
C SER A 40 -22.50 13.91 -3.34
N GLY A 41 -22.36 12.91 -2.45
CA GLY A 41 -23.43 12.02 -2.02
C GLY A 41 -23.80 10.96 -3.07
N ALA A 42 -23.05 10.86 -4.17
CA ALA A 42 -23.32 9.87 -5.21
C ALA A 42 -23.01 8.46 -4.73
N VAL A 43 -23.90 7.53 -5.05
CA VAL A 43 -23.80 6.10 -4.75
C VAL A 43 -23.80 5.34 -6.06
N THR A 44 -22.89 4.37 -6.19
CA THR A 44 -22.80 3.49 -7.36
C THR A 44 -23.04 2.06 -6.90
N SER A 45 -24.03 1.39 -7.45
CA SER A 45 -24.30 -0.04 -7.22
C SER A 45 -23.28 -0.93 -7.96
N TYR A 46 -23.19 -2.22 -7.59
CA TYR A 46 -22.38 -3.19 -8.31
C TYR A 46 -22.79 -3.29 -9.78
N LYS A 47 -24.09 -3.27 -10.07
CA LYS A 47 -24.64 -3.29 -11.42
C LYS A 47 -24.17 -2.08 -12.25
N GLU A 48 -24.28 -0.88 -11.68
CA GLU A 48 -23.82 0.35 -12.33
C GLU A 48 -22.30 0.34 -12.54
N LEU A 49 -21.53 -0.10 -11.53
CA LEU A 49 -20.09 -0.21 -11.62
C LEU A 49 -19.68 -1.16 -12.76
N ILE A 50 -20.25 -2.36 -12.85
CA ILE A 50 -19.98 -3.33 -13.92
C ILE A 50 -20.35 -2.74 -15.28
N THR A 51 -21.51 -2.09 -15.39
CA THR A 51 -21.94 -1.43 -16.63
C THR A 51 -20.95 -0.35 -17.07
N GLN A 52 -20.47 0.47 -16.15
CA GLN A 52 -19.46 1.49 -16.43
C GLN A 52 -18.11 0.88 -16.82
N ILE A 53 -17.68 -0.19 -16.13
CA ILE A 53 -16.46 -0.94 -16.45
C ILE A 53 -16.51 -1.48 -17.90
N ASP A 54 -17.62 -2.11 -18.27
CA ASP A 54 -17.80 -2.65 -19.62
C ASP A 54 -17.82 -1.54 -20.68
N ALA A 55 -18.45 -0.39 -20.39
CA ALA A 55 -18.44 0.76 -21.29
C ALA A 55 -17.04 1.35 -21.49
N VAL A 56 -16.26 1.48 -20.41
CA VAL A 56 -14.85 1.91 -20.49
C VAL A 56 -14.03 0.93 -21.31
N ALA A 57 -14.18 -0.38 -21.08
CA ALA A 57 -13.47 -1.41 -21.82
C ALA A 57 -13.82 -1.37 -23.32
N GLY A 58 -15.11 -1.23 -23.67
CA GLY A 58 -15.57 -1.09 -25.05
C GLY A 58 -15.01 0.14 -25.75
N TRP A 59 -15.00 1.28 -25.03
CA TRP A 59 -14.42 2.51 -25.58
C TRP A 59 -12.90 2.39 -25.80
N LEU A 60 -12.15 1.85 -24.83
CA LEU A 60 -10.72 1.60 -24.96
C LEU A 60 -10.41 0.68 -26.15
N ALA A 61 -11.16 -0.41 -26.30
CA ALA A 61 -11.02 -1.34 -27.43
C ALA A 61 -11.27 -0.65 -28.78
N SER A 62 -12.26 0.25 -28.86
CA SER A 62 -12.54 1.04 -30.07
C SER A 62 -11.40 1.97 -30.47
N ARG A 63 -10.52 2.30 -29.52
CA ARG A 63 -9.30 3.11 -29.71
C ARG A 63 -8.04 2.26 -29.91
N GLY A 64 -8.20 0.95 -30.06
CA GLY A 64 -7.11 0.00 -30.28
C GLY A 64 -6.31 -0.35 -29.02
N ILE A 65 -6.87 -0.12 -27.83
CA ILE A 65 -6.31 -0.59 -26.57
C ILE A 65 -6.81 -2.01 -26.29
N GLY A 66 -5.88 -2.91 -26.02
CA GLY A 66 -6.17 -4.33 -25.75
C GLY A 66 -4.99 -5.02 -25.09
N VAL A 67 -4.87 -6.34 -25.32
CA VAL A 67 -3.82 -7.18 -24.73
C VAL A 67 -2.43 -6.66 -25.09
N GLY A 68 -1.62 -6.37 -24.06
CA GLY A 68 -0.26 -5.84 -24.20
C GLY A 68 -0.14 -4.32 -24.29
N ASP A 69 -1.25 -3.59 -24.24
CA ASP A 69 -1.26 -2.13 -24.24
C ASP A 69 -1.33 -1.57 -22.82
N VAL A 70 -0.61 -0.49 -22.58
CA VAL A 70 -0.55 0.15 -21.26
C VAL A 70 -1.33 1.46 -21.26
N VAL A 71 -2.13 1.67 -20.19
CA VAL A 71 -2.85 2.91 -19.93
C VAL A 71 -2.45 3.47 -18.57
N GLY A 72 -2.03 4.74 -18.55
CA GLY A 72 -1.70 5.47 -17.32
C GLY A 72 -2.95 5.99 -16.61
N ILE A 73 -2.96 5.95 -15.28
CA ILE A 73 -3.98 6.58 -14.44
C ILE A 73 -3.30 7.54 -13.48
N LEU A 74 -3.52 8.84 -13.67
CA LEU A 74 -3.07 9.92 -12.79
C LEU A 74 -4.30 10.56 -12.13
N SER A 75 -4.69 10.03 -10.98
CA SER A 75 -5.88 10.49 -10.27
C SER A 75 -5.74 10.20 -8.76
N PRO A 76 -6.29 11.05 -7.88
CA PRO A 76 -6.55 10.69 -6.50
C PRO A 76 -7.65 9.63 -6.41
N ASN A 77 -8.01 9.25 -5.19
CA ASN A 77 -9.15 8.39 -4.98
C ASN A 77 -10.45 9.11 -5.34
N ILE A 78 -11.10 8.61 -6.36
CA ILE A 78 -12.47 8.98 -6.77
C ILE A 78 -13.18 7.70 -7.25
N PRO A 79 -14.51 7.62 -7.25
CA PRO A 79 -15.21 6.44 -7.77
C PRO A 79 -14.79 6.05 -9.20
N ALA A 80 -14.57 7.06 -10.06
CA ALA A 80 -14.12 6.83 -11.44
C ALA A 80 -12.75 6.14 -11.55
N PHE A 81 -11.88 6.22 -10.52
CA PHE A 81 -10.62 5.46 -10.51
C PHE A 81 -10.90 3.95 -10.58
N ALA A 82 -11.83 3.45 -9.76
CA ALA A 82 -12.21 2.03 -9.76
C ALA A 82 -12.78 1.61 -11.12
N THR A 83 -13.69 2.43 -11.68
CA THR A 83 -14.29 2.19 -13.01
C THR A 83 -13.23 2.11 -14.10
N VAL A 84 -12.31 3.07 -14.16
CA VAL A 84 -11.26 3.14 -15.19
C VAL A 84 -10.24 2.02 -15.01
N PHE A 85 -9.77 1.78 -13.78
CA PHE A 85 -8.81 0.71 -13.50
C PHE A 85 -9.35 -0.65 -13.95
N HIS A 86 -10.54 -1.02 -13.53
CA HIS A 86 -11.14 -2.28 -13.94
C HIS A 86 -11.55 -2.31 -15.42
N GLY A 87 -11.91 -1.17 -16.01
CA GLY A 87 -12.19 -1.04 -17.44
C GLY A 87 -10.96 -1.32 -18.31
N ILE A 88 -9.78 -0.87 -17.90
CA ILE A 88 -8.51 -1.20 -18.55
C ILE A 88 -8.26 -2.71 -18.50
N LEU A 89 -8.39 -3.32 -17.31
CA LEU A 89 -8.20 -4.76 -17.15
C LEU A 89 -9.23 -5.57 -17.95
N ARG A 90 -10.48 -5.10 -18.01
CA ARG A 90 -11.58 -5.72 -18.78
C ARG A 90 -11.36 -5.66 -20.28
N ALA A 91 -10.67 -4.63 -20.77
CA ALA A 91 -10.24 -4.50 -22.15
C ALA A 91 -9.03 -5.40 -22.49
N GLY A 92 -8.40 -6.04 -21.50
CA GLY A 92 -7.15 -6.78 -21.65
C GLY A 92 -5.90 -5.89 -21.58
N GLY A 93 -6.04 -4.60 -21.28
CA GLY A 93 -4.92 -3.69 -21.11
C GLY A 93 -4.24 -3.84 -19.75
N THR A 94 -3.06 -3.25 -19.64
CA THR A 94 -2.28 -3.12 -18.41
C THR A 94 -2.45 -1.71 -17.85
N ALA A 95 -2.82 -1.56 -16.58
CA ALA A 95 -2.85 -0.26 -15.92
C ALA A 95 -1.47 0.11 -15.38
N THR A 96 -0.96 1.34 -15.63
CA THR A 96 0.13 1.90 -14.83
C THR A 96 -0.40 3.05 -13.98
N THR A 97 -0.36 2.86 -12.67
CA THR A 97 -0.92 3.82 -11.72
C THR A 97 0.14 4.82 -11.29
N VAL A 98 -0.13 6.09 -11.56
CA VAL A 98 0.81 7.19 -11.38
C VAL A 98 0.54 7.88 -10.05
N ASN A 99 1.60 8.15 -9.29
CA ASN A 99 1.47 8.89 -8.04
C ASN A 99 0.92 10.30 -8.32
N ALA A 100 -0.18 10.65 -7.66
CA ALA A 100 -0.86 11.93 -7.81
C ALA A 100 -0.01 13.16 -7.40
N LEU A 101 1.09 12.93 -6.68
CA LEU A 101 2.03 13.99 -6.26
C LEU A 101 3.22 14.17 -7.24
N PHE A 102 3.31 13.36 -8.29
CA PHE A 102 4.42 13.46 -9.24
C PHE A 102 4.36 14.73 -10.07
N THR A 103 5.52 15.30 -10.35
CA THR A 103 5.72 16.38 -11.30
C THR A 103 5.57 15.89 -12.75
N ALA A 104 5.34 16.81 -13.71
CA ALA A 104 5.21 16.44 -15.12
C ALA A 104 6.40 15.62 -15.67
N PRO A 105 7.69 15.93 -15.37
CA PRO A 105 8.82 15.08 -15.79
C PRO A 105 8.80 13.67 -15.18
N GLU A 106 8.37 13.52 -13.94
CA GLU A 106 8.26 12.20 -13.29
C GLU A 106 7.14 11.36 -13.92
N ILE A 107 6.00 11.99 -14.23
CA ILE A 107 4.89 11.36 -14.96
C ILE A 107 5.38 10.93 -16.35
N ALA A 108 6.02 11.83 -17.10
CA ALA A 108 6.54 11.54 -18.43
C ALA A 108 7.56 10.37 -18.42
N LYS A 109 8.43 10.33 -17.40
CA LYS A 109 9.36 9.22 -17.20
C LYS A 109 8.64 7.89 -17.04
N GLN A 110 7.61 7.82 -16.18
CA GLN A 110 6.81 6.60 -15.97
C GLN A 110 6.06 6.19 -17.24
N LEU A 111 5.41 7.12 -17.93
CA LEU A 111 4.70 6.86 -19.20
C LEU A 111 5.63 6.31 -20.27
N ARG A 112 6.83 6.87 -20.39
CA ARG A 112 7.84 6.42 -21.35
C ARG A 112 8.36 5.02 -21.02
N ASP A 113 8.71 4.77 -19.76
CA ASP A 113 9.22 3.49 -19.30
C ASP A 113 8.19 2.36 -19.45
N SER A 114 6.93 2.66 -19.08
CA SER A 114 5.82 1.71 -19.19
C SER A 114 5.28 1.54 -20.62
N GLY A 115 5.67 2.40 -21.56
CA GLY A 115 5.12 2.40 -22.93
C GLY A 115 3.64 2.74 -22.99
N ALA A 116 3.14 3.58 -22.06
CA ALA A 116 1.74 3.94 -21.98
C ALA A 116 1.25 4.61 -23.26
N LYS A 117 0.14 4.13 -23.82
CA LYS A 117 -0.49 4.64 -25.05
C LYS A 117 -1.57 5.68 -24.77
N MET A 118 -2.10 5.72 -23.55
CA MET A 118 -3.09 6.67 -23.07
C MET A 118 -2.78 7.09 -21.64
N LEU A 119 -3.27 8.26 -21.26
CA LEU A 119 -3.26 8.77 -19.89
C LEU A 119 -4.65 9.22 -19.50
N VAL A 120 -5.15 8.75 -18.36
CA VAL A 120 -6.40 9.19 -17.76
C VAL A 120 -6.10 10.08 -16.57
N THR A 121 -6.75 11.23 -16.48
CA THR A 121 -6.57 12.21 -15.41
C THR A 121 -7.86 12.94 -15.06
N ILE A 122 -7.77 13.93 -14.18
CA ILE A 122 -8.85 14.87 -13.81
C ILE A 122 -8.41 16.30 -13.98
N SER A 123 -9.37 17.24 -14.07
CA SER A 123 -9.09 18.68 -14.30
C SER A 123 -8.07 19.30 -13.33
N PRO A 124 -8.07 19.02 -12.02
CA PRO A 124 -7.07 19.57 -11.11
C PRO A 124 -5.61 19.14 -11.41
N MET A 125 -5.43 18.04 -12.16
CA MET A 125 -4.11 17.51 -12.55
C MET A 125 -3.81 17.71 -14.04
N PHE A 126 -4.66 18.43 -14.76
CA PHE A 126 -4.62 18.53 -16.21
C PHE A 126 -3.31 19.12 -16.74
N GLU A 127 -2.82 20.22 -16.17
CA GLU A 127 -1.63 20.91 -16.69
C GLU A 127 -0.38 20.01 -16.63
N GLN A 128 -0.17 19.32 -15.51
CA GLN A 128 0.95 18.39 -15.37
C GLN A 128 0.78 17.13 -16.23
N ALA A 129 -0.44 16.61 -16.36
CA ALA A 129 -0.76 15.48 -17.22
C ALA A 129 -0.54 15.81 -18.69
N LYS A 130 -0.98 17.00 -19.13
CA LYS A 130 -0.80 17.50 -20.49
C LYS A 130 0.67 17.68 -20.83
N ALA A 131 1.43 18.36 -19.97
CA ALA A 131 2.88 18.53 -20.18
C ALA A 131 3.60 17.19 -20.30
N ALA A 132 3.28 16.22 -19.44
CA ALA A 132 3.84 14.88 -19.50
C ALA A 132 3.41 14.11 -20.77
N ALA A 133 2.12 14.21 -21.17
CA ALA A 133 1.61 13.58 -22.39
C ALA A 133 2.28 14.13 -23.65
N GLU A 134 2.43 15.44 -23.74
CA GLU A 134 3.13 16.12 -24.84
C GLU A 134 4.60 15.68 -24.94
N GLU A 135 5.30 15.58 -23.78
CA GLU A 135 6.71 15.13 -23.72
C GLU A 135 6.91 13.70 -24.25
N VAL A 136 5.93 12.82 -24.06
CA VAL A 136 6.00 11.43 -24.55
C VAL A 136 5.27 11.24 -25.89
N GLY A 137 4.73 12.29 -26.49
CA GLY A 137 4.10 12.27 -27.82
C GLY A 137 2.67 11.72 -27.82
N LEU A 138 1.97 11.70 -26.70
CA LEU A 138 0.55 11.36 -26.67
C LEU A 138 -0.29 12.50 -27.25
N SER A 139 -1.23 12.15 -28.13
CA SER A 139 -2.18 13.11 -28.68
C SER A 139 -3.24 13.54 -27.67
N ALA A 140 -3.91 14.68 -27.90
CA ALA A 140 -5.03 15.12 -27.08
C ALA A 140 -6.15 14.07 -26.96
N ALA A 141 -6.40 13.31 -28.02
CA ALA A 141 -7.39 12.22 -28.03
C ALA A 141 -7.01 11.04 -27.14
N ASN A 142 -5.75 10.92 -26.74
CA ASN A 142 -5.22 9.89 -25.84
C ASN A 142 -4.95 10.39 -24.41
N LEU A 143 -5.28 11.65 -24.12
CA LEU A 143 -5.33 12.22 -22.79
C LEU A 143 -6.80 12.41 -22.38
N ILE A 144 -7.30 11.52 -21.53
CA ILE A 144 -8.70 11.53 -21.06
C ILE A 144 -8.75 12.37 -19.78
N VAL A 145 -9.64 13.37 -19.77
CA VAL A 145 -9.89 14.24 -18.61
C VAL A 145 -11.30 13.95 -18.11
N LEU A 146 -11.43 13.10 -17.10
CA LEU A 146 -12.70 12.48 -16.69
C LEU A 146 -13.82 13.52 -16.41
N ASP A 147 -13.49 14.64 -15.78
CA ASP A 147 -14.38 15.75 -15.42
C ASP A 147 -14.25 16.95 -16.36
N GLY A 148 -13.59 16.78 -17.51
CA GLY A 148 -13.38 17.84 -18.50
C GLY A 148 -14.62 18.11 -19.38
N ALA A 149 -14.47 19.10 -20.28
CA ALA A 149 -15.54 19.55 -21.17
C ALA A 149 -15.93 18.52 -22.26
N GLY A 150 -15.10 17.51 -22.49
CA GLY A 150 -15.29 16.49 -23.51
C GLY A 150 -14.57 16.76 -24.83
N GLN A 151 -14.49 15.72 -25.68
CA GLN A 151 -13.68 15.76 -26.90
C GLN A 151 -14.18 16.78 -27.92
N ALA A 152 -15.47 17.02 -28.00
CA ALA A 152 -16.06 17.96 -28.93
C ALA A 152 -15.58 19.40 -28.69
N ASP A 153 -15.40 19.80 -27.42
CA ASP A 153 -15.09 21.19 -27.04
C ASP A 153 -13.59 21.40 -26.74
N SER A 154 -12.91 20.41 -26.21
CA SER A 154 -11.50 20.52 -25.73
C SER A 154 -10.49 19.70 -26.52
N GLY A 155 -10.95 18.76 -27.36
CA GLY A 155 -10.11 17.76 -28.01
C GLY A 155 -9.72 16.60 -27.08
N HIS A 156 -10.04 16.67 -25.78
CA HIS A 156 -9.78 15.65 -24.78
C HIS A 156 -11.08 14.90 -24.45
N PRO A 157 -11.13 13.55 -24.52
CA PRO A 157 -12.29 12.77 -24.08
C PRO A 157 -12.55 12.96 -22.57
N ASN A 158 -13.82 12.91 -22.17
CA ASN A 158 -14.24 12.92 -20.78
C ASN A 158 -15.03 11.64 -20.42
N ALA A 159 -15.53 11.55 -19.17
CA ALA A 159 -16.30 10.40 -18.72
C ALA A 159 -17.59 10.18 -19.56
N VAL A 160 -18.24 11.26 -20.03
CA VAL A 160 -19.44 11.14 -20.89
C VAL A 160 -19.08 10.59 -22.27
N ASP A 161 -17.97 11.06 -22.87
CA ASP A 161 -17.48 10.52 -24.14
C ASP A 161 -17.11 9.03 -24.03
N VAL A 162 -16.55 8.63 -22.90
CA VAL A 162 -16.05 7.26 -22.65
C VAL A 162 -17.21 6.32 -22.32
N ILE A 163 -17.99 6.63 -21.28
CA ILE A 163 -19.07 5.77 -20.77
C ILE A 163 -20.31 5.91 -21.63
N GLY A 164 -20.65 7.15 -22.04
CA GLY A 164 -21.83 7.44 -22.85
C GLY A 164 -21.78 6.89 -24.29
N ALA A 165 -20.61 6.45 -24.77
CA ALA A 165 -20.49 5.78 -26.07
C ALA A 165 -21.25 4.47 -26.15
N GLY A 166 -21.54 3.83 -25.00
CA GLY A 166 -22.35 2.59 -24.93
C GLY A 166 -21.77 1.41 -25.70
N LEU A 167 -20.45 1.38 -25.90
CA LEU A 167 -19.78 0.34 -26.66
C LEU A 167 -19.66 -0.94 -25.82
N PRO A 168 -19.90 -2.12 -26.42
CA PRO A 168 -19.79 -3.39 -25.69
C PRO A 168 -18.34 -3.68 -25.33
N ALA A 169 -18.11 -4.29 -24.16
CA ALA A 169 -16.81 -4.77 -23.77
C ALA A 169 -16.26 -5.81 -24.75
N PRO A 170 -14.96 -5.79 -25.06
CA PRO A 170 -14.36 -6.76 -25.96
C PRO A 170 -14.32 -8.15 -25.33
N GLN A 171 -14.32 -9.18 -26.20
CA GLN A 171 -13.94 -10.52 -25.79
C GLN A 171 -12.42 -10.63 -25.90
N VAL A 172 -11.75 -10.77 -24.76
CA VAL A 172 -10.29 -10.90 -24.70
C VAL A 172 -9.88 -12.26 -24.15
N SER A 173 -8.74 -12.75 -24.61
CA SER A 173 -8.15 -14.00 -24.13
C SER A 173 -6.65 -13.80 -23.91
N PHE A 174 -6.19 -14.15 -22.73
CA PHE A 174 -4.79 -14.13 -22.33
C PHE A 174 -4.57 -15.13 -21.19
N ASP A 175 -3.34 -15.48 -20.92
CA ASP A 175 -2.96 -16.28 -19.77
C ASP A 175 -2.88 -15.39 -18.51
N PRO A 176 -3.74 -15.57 -17.49
CA PRO A 176 -3.73 -14.77 -16.29
C PRO A 176 -2.43 -14.85 -15.48
N ALA A 177 -1.66 -15.92 -15.65
CA ALA A 177 -0.40 -16.11 -14.93
C ALA A 177 0.74 -15.24 -15.48
N THR A 178 0.71 -14.93 -16.77
CA THR A 178 1.79 -14.20 -17.44
C THR A 178 1.39 -12.82 -17.96
N HIS A 179 0.09 -12.59 -18.17
CA HIS A 179 -0.39 -11.28 -18.62
C HIS A 179 -0.35 -10.27 -17.47
N VAL A 180 0.38 -9.16 -17.68
CA VAL A 180 0.52 -8.09 -16.69
C VAL A 180 -0.78 -7.30 -16.57
N ALA A 181 -1.36 -7.30 -15.37
CA ALA A 181 -2.54 -6.52 -15.04
C ALA A 181 -2.20 -5.08 -14.66
N VAL A 182 -1.15 -4.91 -13.86
CA VAL A 182 -0.78 -3.59 -13.35
C VAL A 182 0.74 -3.44 -13.22
N LEU A 183 1.19 -2.21 -13.48
CA LEU A 183 2.57 -1.74 -13.31
C LEU A 183 2.60 -0.61 -12.28
N PRO A 184 2.55 -0.90 -10.98
CA PRO A 184 2.86 0.10 -9.96
C PRO A 184 4.36 0.37 -9.96
N TYR A 185 4.76 1.60 -9.62
CA TYR A 185 6.18 1.97 -9.53
C TYR A 185 6.61 2.03 -8.06
N SER A 186 7.54 1.15 -7.70
CA SER A 186 8.15 1.17 -6.36
C SER A 186 9.26 2.21 -6.31
N SER A 187 9.30 3.01 -5.24
CA SER A 187 10.31 4.06 -5.05
C SER A 187 11.73 3.52 -4.85
N GLY A 188 11.91 2.22 -4.73
CA GLY A 188 13.20 1.55 -4.53
C GLY A 188 14.15 2.30 -3.56
N THR A 189 15.02 1.61 -2.88
CA THR A 189 16.06 2.26 -2.03
C THR A 189 17.18 2.91 -2.85
N THR A 190 17.24 2.67 -4.18
CA THR A 190 18.30 3.12 -5.07
C THR A 190 17.99 4.40 -5.86
N GLY A 191 16.84 5.03 -5.62
CA GLY A 191 16.52 6.37 -6.14
C GLY A 191 15.73 6.44 -7.45
N ASN A 192 15.80 5.44 -8.33
CA ASN A 192 14.95 5.39 -9.53
C ASN A 192 13.78 4.44 -9.31
N PRO A 193 12.52 4.92 -9.44
CA PRO A 193 11.35 4.06 -9.39
C PRO A 193 11.44 2.97 -10.47
N LYS A 194 11.07 1.73 -10.10
CA LYS A 194 11.03 0.58 -11.00
C LYS A 194 9.59 0.15 -11.20
N GLY A 195 9.18 -0.13 -12.42
CA GLY A 195 7.88 -0.74 -12.72
C GLY A 195 7.83 -2.18 -12.25
N VAL A 196 6.93 -2.49 -11.33
CA VAL A 196 6.72 -3.84 -10.80
C VAL A 196 5.67 -4.54 -11.66
N ALA A 197 6.04 -5.59 -12.38
CA ALA A 197 5.12 -6.30 -13.25
C ALA A 197 4.30 -7.32 -12.44
N LEU A 198 3.02 -7.00 -12.22
CA LEU A 198 2.07 -7.88 -11.52
C LEU A 198 1.05 -8.45 -12.50
N SER A 199 0.97 -9.77 -12.56
CA SER A 199 0.00 -10.46 -13.39
C SER A 199 -1.41 -10.43 -12.78
N HIS A 200 -2.43 -10.77 -13.58
CA HIS A 200 -3.77 -10.99 -13.06
C HIS A 200 -3.77 -12.06 -11.96
N ARG A 201 -3.03 -13.14 -12.15
CA ARG A 201 -2.91 -14.20 -11.15
C ARG A 201 -2.29 -13.73 -9.85
N ASN A 202 -1.28 -12.85 -9.88
CA ASN A 202 -0.68 -12.29 -8.65
C ASN A 202 -1.73 -11.54 -7.81
N LEU A 203 -2.52 -10.67 -8.45
CA LEU A 203 -3.56 -9.90 -7.77
C LEU A 203 -4.69 -10.80 -7.26
N VAL A 204 -5.18 -11.72 -8.08
CA VAL A 204 -6.21 -12.70 -7.70
C VAL A 204 -5.72 -13.55 -6.53
N ALA A 205 -4.48 -14.03 -6.58
CA ALA A 205 -3.88 -14.82 -5.50
C ALA A 205 -3.88 -14.05 -4.20
N ASN A 206 -3.42 -12.80 -4.20
CA ASN A 206 -3.32 -12.04 -2.96
C ASN A 206 -4.70 -11.71 -2.36
N VAL A 207 -5.69 -11.37 -3.18
CA VAL A 207 -7.08 -11.19 -2.68
C VAL A 207 -7.65 -12.51 -2.14
N ALA A 208 -7.42 -13.64 -2.82
CA ALA A 208 -7.87 -14.95 -2.35
C ALA A 208 -7.19 -15.36 -1.02
N GLN A 209 -5.88 -15.11 -0.87
CA GLN A 209 -5.12 -15.34 0.35
C GLN A 209 -5.64 -14.53 1.53
N LEU A 210 -6.05 -13.27 1.28
CA LEU A 210 -6.53 -12.36 2.32
C LEU A 210 -7.98 -12.63 2.74
N LYS A 211 -8.81 -13.11 1.83
CA LYS A 211 -10.26 -13.30 2.07
C LYS A 211 -10.59 -14.04 3.38
N PRO A 212 -9.98 -15.18 3.74
CA PRO A 212 -10.25 -15.87 5.00
C PRO A 212 -9.64 -15.19 6.23
N LEU A 213 -8.75 -14.21 6.05
CA LEU A 213 -7.96 -13.63 7.14
C LEU A 213 -8.41 -12.22 7.55
N GLN A 214 -9.06 -11.47 6.64
CA GLN A 214 -9.49 -10.09 6.90
C GLN A 214 -10.82 -9.98 7.64
N GLY A 215 -11.62 -11.03 7.67
CA GLY A 215 -12.96 -11.02 8.27
C GLY A 215 -13.98 -10.12 7.55
N MET A 216 -13.64 -9.61 6.36
CA MET A 216 -14.50 -8.71 5.59
C MET A 216 -15.68 -9.45 4.97
N THR A 217 -16.87 -8.87 5.09
CA THR A 217 -18.15 -9.41 4.60
C THR A 217 -18.85 -8.42 3.66
N ALA A 218 -19.95 -8.85 3.07
CA ALA A 218 -20.78 -8.00 2.23
C ALA A 218 -21.51 -6.87 2.98
N ASP A 219 -21.58 -6.93 4.30
CA ASP A 219 -22.22 -5.91 5.12
C ASP A 219 -21.23 -4.83 5.60
N ASP A 220 -19.95 -5.00 5.26
CA ASP A 220 -18.94 -4.03 5.67
C ASP A 220 -18.92 -2.79 4.79
N VAL A 221 -18.72 -1.67 5.44
CA VAL A 221 -18.49 -0.36 4.85
C VAL A 221 -17.05 0.04 5.14
N VAL A 222 -16.24 0.10 4.09
CA VAL A 222 -14.80 0.34 4.20
C VAL A 222 -14.47 1.76 3.80
N ILE A 223 -13.73 2.51 4.64
CA ILE A 223 -13.27 3.84 4.28
C ILE A 223 -11.98 3.76 3.46
N ALA A 224 -12.01 4.31 2.25
CA ALA A 224 -10.91 4.27 1.30
C ALA A 224 -10.13 5.59 1.30
N VAL A 225 -9.21 5.73 2.25
CA VAL A 225 -8.37 6.92 2.43
C VAL A 225 -6.94 6.71 1.88
N LEU A 226 -6.46 5.47 1.85
CA LEU A 226 -5.15 5.15 1.26
C LEU A 226 -5.22 5.26 -0.26
N PRO A 227 -4.15 5.78 -0.92
CA PRO A 227 -4.18 6.06 -2.36
C PRO A 227 -4.34 4.80 -3.21
N PHE A 228 -5.35 4.74 -4.07
CA PHE A 228 -5.60 3.63 -4.99
C PHE A 228 -4.49 3.41 -6.02
N PHE A 229 -3.70 4.42 -6.33
CA PHE A 229 -2.53 4.24 -7.20
C PHE A 229 -1.44 3.41 -6.54
N HIS A 230 -1.45 3.25 -5.22
CA HIS A 230 -0.52 2.40 -4.50
C HIS A 230 -1.09 0.99 -4.33
N ILE A 231 -0.26 -0.03 -4.54
CA ILE A 231 -0.70 -1.44 -4.53
C ILE A 231 -1.38 -1.87 -3.22
N TYR A 232 -1.01 -1.27 -2.08
CA TYR A 232 -1.65 -1.57 -0.80
C TYR A 232 -3.15 -1.26 -0.87
N ALA A 233 -3.54 -0.05 -1.21
CA ALA A 233 -4.94 0.32 -1.31
C ALA A 233 -5.64 -0.37 -2.49
N MET A 234 -4.95 -0.57 -3.61
CA MET A 234 -5.51 -1.22 -4.79
C MET A 234 -5.95 -2.66 -4.49
N THR A 235 -5.11 -3.44 -3.82
CA THR A 235 -5.41 -4.86 -3.56
C THR A 235 -6.19 -5.05 -2.27
N VAL A 236 -5.69 -4.51 -1.14
CA VAL A 236 -6.22 -4.82 0.20
C VAL A 236 -7.50 -4.07 0.50
N LEU A 237 -7.72 -2.92 -0.17
CA LEU A 237 -8.86 -2.05 0.05
C LEU A 237 -9.85 -2.16 -1.12
N LEU A 238 -9.46 -1.70 -2.32
CA LEU A 238 -10.36 -1.69 -3.48
C LEU A 238 -10.76 -3.10 -3.91
N ASN A 239 -9.80 -3.95 -4.27
CA ASN A 239 -10.12 -5.28 -4.81
C ASN A 239 -10.69 -6.22 -3.73
N ALA A 240 -10.18 -6.16 -2.49
CA ALA A 240 -10.69 -7.03 -1.43
C ALA A 240 -12.13 -6.66 -1.02
N ALA A 241 -12.47 -5.36 -0.92
CA ALA A 241 -13.83 -4.94 -0.64
C ALA A 241 -14.81 -5.37 -1.75
N LEU A 242 -14.41 -5.18 -3.02
CA LEU A 242 -15.23 -5.63 -4.15
C LEU A 242 -15.39 -7.16 -4.18
N ALA A 243 -14.34 -7.92 -3.84
CA ALA A 243 -14.42 -9.38 -3.73
C ALA A 243 -15.33 -9.85 -2.58
N ALA A 244 -15.39 -9.11 -1.50
CA ALA A 244 -16.27 -9.37 -0.35
C ALA A 244 -17.71 -8.87 -0.56
N ARG A 245 -17.99 -8.11 -1.62
CA ARG A 245 -19.28 -7.40 -1.85
C ARG A 245 -19.58 -6.30 -0.84
N GLY A 246 -18.56 -5.82 -0.13
CA GLY A 246 -18.66 -4.67 0.74
C GLY A 246 -18.76 -3.35 -0.04
N SER A 247 -19.00 -2.25 0.65
CA SER A 247 -19.04 -0.91 0.06
C SER A 247 -17.83 -0.08 0.45
N LEU A 248 -17.44 0.84 -0.44
CA LEU A 248 -16.29 1.74 -0.26
C LEU A 248 -16.75 3.19 -0.16
N VAL A 249 -16.45 3.85 0.96
CA VAL A 249 -16.57 5.31 1.11
C VAL A 249 -15.25 5.93 0.71
N ILE A 250 -15.22 6.65 -0.42
CA ILE A 250 -13.99 7.04 -1.11
C ILE A 250 -13.59 8.46 -0.73
N MET A 251 -12.41 8.61 -0.12
CA MET A 251 -11.80 9.89 0.21
C MET A 251 -10.61 10.18 -0.71
N PRO A 252 -10.56 11.37 -1.36
CA PRO A 252 -9.45 11.74 -2.24
C PRO A 252 -8.10 11.87 -1.53
N ARG A 253 -8.12 12.23 -0.27
CA ARG A 253 -6.96 12.41 0.61
C ARG A 253 -7.37 12.26 2.06
N PHE A 254 -6.40 12.05 2.93
CA PHE A 254 -6.65 12.10 4.37
C PHE A 254 -6.84 13.55 4.85
N ASP A 255 -7.96 13.78 5.51
CA ASP A 255 -8.23 14.90 6.39
C ASP A 255 -8.91 14.33 7.63
N LEU A 256 -8.43 14.69 8.83
CA LEU A 256 -8.90 14.06 10.06
C LEU A 256 -10.39 14.32 10.32
N VAL A 257 -10.86 15.55 10.09
CA VAL A 257 -12.26 15.91 10.32
C VAL A 257 -13.17 15.17 9.33
N GLU A 258 -12.86 15.25 8.02
CA GLU A 258 -13.60 14.53 6.99
C GLU A 258 -13.60 13.01 7.23
N PHE A 259 -12.48 12.45 7.72
CA PHE A 259 -12.37 11.03 8.05
C PHE A 259 -13.34 10.63 9.16
N LEU A 260 -13.38 11.39 10.25
CA LEU A 260 -14.27 11.15 11.38
C LEU A 260 -15.75 11.35 11.02
N GLU A 261 -16.04 12.40 10.25
CA GLU A 261 -17.40 12.66 9.72
C GLU A 261 -17.88 11.52 8.83
N ASN A 262 -17.02 11.01 7.95
CA ASN A 262 -17.37 9.90 7.06
C ASN A 262 -17.61 8.59 7.83
N ILE A 263 -16.83 8.31 8.86
CA ILE A 263 -17.09 7.13 9.72
C ILE A 263 -18.47 7.25 10.35
N GLN A 264 -18.77 8.38 10.97
CA GLN A 264 -20.04 8.63 11.63
C GLN A 264 -21.23 8.57 10.66
N ASN A 265 -21.14 9.29 9.53
CA ASN A 265 -22.26 9.50 8.62
C ASN A 265 -22.58 8.28 7.76
N HIS A 266 -21.55 7.53 7.36
CA HIS A 266 -21.70 6.33 6.51
C HIS A 266 -21.63 5.02 7.32
N LYS A 267 -21.55 5.10 8.66
CA LYS A 267 -21.43 3.93 9.54
C LYS A 267 -20.33 2.97 9.08
N VAL A 268 -19.15 3.54 8.82
CA VAL A 268 -17.96 2.77 8.42
C VAL A 268 -17.63 1.72 9.46
N THR A 269 -17.39 0.51 9.02
CA THR A 269 -17.10 -0.66 9.87
C THR A 269 -15.62 -1.03 9.90
N MET A 270 -14.91 -0.77 8.80
CA MET A 270 -13.49 -1.13 8.65
C MET A 270 -12.67 0.03 8.07
N ALA A 271 -11.44 0.20 8.57
CA ALA A 271 -10.50 1.19 8.06
C ALA A 271 -9.11 0.59 7.85
N TYR A 272 -8.47 0.97 6.73
CA TYR A 272 -7.07 0.65 6.45
C TYR A 272 -6.27 1.93 6.48
N ILE A 273 -5.22 1.95 7.30
CA ILE A 273 -4.47 3.17 7.59
C ILE A 273 -2.95 2.96 7.48
N ALA A 274 -2.23 4.07 7.56
CA ALA A 274 -0.80 4.10 7.84
C ALA A 274 -0.57 4.70 9.25
N PRO A 275 0.57 4.43 9.91
CA PRO A 275 0.83 4.86 11.29
C PRO A 275 0.58 6.34 11.61
N PRO A 276 0.80 7.32 10.71
CA PRO A 276 0.46 8.72 10.99
C PRO A 276 -1.02 8.96 11.31
N VAL A 277 -1.92 8.18 10.69
CA VAL A 277 -3.36 8.24 10.99
C VAL A 277 -3.63 7.69 12.39
N ALA A 278 -2.96 6.59 12.78
CA ALA A 278 -3.04 6.05 14.14
C ALA A 278 -2.60 7.07 15.19
N VAL A 279 -1.52 7.81 14.94
CA VAL A 279 -1.06 8.90 15.84
C VAL A 279 -2.15 9.96 16.01
N ALA A 280 -2.77 10.42 14.93
CA ALA A 280 -3.85 11.40 14.99
C ALA A 280 -5.05 10.86 15.79
N LEU A 281 -5.47 9.63 15.52
CA LEU A 281 -6.59 8.99 16.22
C LEU A 281 -6.30 8.73 17.71
N ALA A 282 -5.06 8.41 18.07
CA ALA A 282 -4.69 8.21 19.47
C ALA A 282 -4.63 9.51 20.27
N LYS A 283 -4.13 10.61 19.66
CA LYS A 283 -3.74 11.81 20.40
C LYS A 283 -4.68 13.01 20.22
N HIS A 284 -5.32 13.16 19.04
CA HIS A 284 -6.08 14.38 18.77
C HIS A 284 -7.39 14.43 19.57
N PRO A 285 -7.71 15.55 20.27
CA PRO A 285 -8.90 15.64 21.14
C PRO A 285 -10.22 15.56 20.36
N ILE A 286 -10.28 16.09 19.14
CA ILE A 286 -11.50 16.14 18.31
C ILE A 286 -12.10 14.74 18.04
N VAL A 287 -11.30 13.69 18.13
CA VAL A 287 -11.77 12.29 17.92
C VAL A 287 -12.92 11.92 18.85
N GLY A 288 -12.94 12.50 20.07
CA GLY A 288 -14.02 12.27 21.05
C GLY A 288 -15.34 12.96 20.74
N ASP A 289 -15.38 13.83 19.73
CA ASP A 289 -16.60 14.59 19.37
C ASP A 289 -17.47 13.85 18.35
N TYR A 290 -17.00 12.68 17.84
CA TYR A 290 -17.67 11.90 16.80
C TYR A 290 -18.14 10.53 17.31
N ASP A 291 -19.26 10.05 16.79
CA ASP A 291 -19.73 8.68 16.98
C ASP A 291 -19.00 7.71 16.03
N LEU A 292 -18.01 7.02 16.56
CA LEU A 292 -17.19 6.04 15.82
C LEU A 292 -17.58 4.59 16.17
N SER A 293 -18.68 4.36 16.86
CA SER A 293 -19.08 3.04 17.38
C SER A 293 -19.36 1.98 16.31
N SER A 294 -19.54 2.39 15.05
CA SER A 294 -19.66 1.45 13.92
C SER A 294 -18.32 0.83 13.50
N LEU A 295 -17.20 1.51 13.78
CA LEU A 295 -15.87 1.07 13.37
C LEU A 295 -15.35 -0.01 14.32
N HIS A 296 -15.35 -1.26 13.87
CA HIS A 296 -14.94 -2.40 14.71
C HIS A 296 -13.55 -2.95 14.35
N THR A 297 -13.00 -2.62 13.17
CA THR A 297 -11.69 -3.13 12.74
C THR A 297 -10.87 -2.05 12.07
N MET A 298 -9.61 -1.98 12.45
CA MET A 298 -8.63 -1.11 11.81
C MET A 298 -7.35 -1.88 11.53
N MET A 299 -6.86 -1.80 10.29
CA MET A 299 -5.59 -2.42 9.89
C MET A 299 -4.56 -1.36 9.55
N SER A 300 -3.39 -1.44 10.19
CA SER A 300 -2.22 -0.62 9.86
C SER A 300 -1.27 -1.37 8.94
N GLY A 301 -0.70 -0.65 7.99
CA GLY A 301 0.32 -1.16 7.07
C GLY A 301 1.21 -0.05 6.52
N ALA A 302 2.04 -0.37 5.53
CA ALA A 302 3.00 0.52 4.86
C ALA A 302 4.23 0.92 5.69
N ALA A 303 4.14 0.93 7.02
CA ALA A 303 5.25 1.16 7.94
C ALA A 303 4.99 0.44 9.28
N PRO A 304 6.02 0.16 10.10
CA PRO A 304 5.84 -0.45 11.41
C PRO A 304 4.92 0.38 12.31
N LEU A 305 4.01 -0.28 13.00
CA LEU A 305 3.18 0.31 14.05
C LEU A 305 3.73 -0.11 15.41
N ASP A 306 3.95 0.86 16.27
CA ASP A 306 4.33 0.59 17.66
C ASP A 306 3.18 -0.05 18.45
N ASP A 307 3.49 -1.00 19.33
CA ASP A 307 2.51 -1.75 20.11
C ASP A 307 1.70 -0.83 21.06
N GLU A 308 2.39 0.09 21.77
CA GLU A 308 1.72 1.03 22.69
C GLU A 308 0.77 1.97 21.93
N LEU A 309 1.19 2.46 20.75
CA LEU A 309 0.37 3.31 19.90
C LEU A 309 -0.86 2.55 19.36
N GLY A 310 -0.66 1.34 18.85
CA GLY A 310 -1.74 0.51 18.35
C GLY A 310 -2.77 0.16 19.42
N GLN A 311 -2.32 -0.22 20.62
CA GLN A 311 -3.18 -0.49 21.77
C GLN A 311 -3.91 0.76 22.25
N ALA A 312 -3.27 1.94 22.19
CA ALA A 312 -3.91 3.21 22.55
C ALA A 312 -5.09 3.53 21.61
N VAL A 313 -4.94 3.30 20.30
CA VAL A 313 -6.03 3.45 19.32
C VAL A 313 -7.13 2.42 19.59
N ALA A 314 -6.77 1.15 19.71
CA ALA A 314 -7.71 0.06 19.95
C ALA A 314 -8.58 0.32 21.19
N LYS A 315 -7.95 0.71 22.30
CA LYS A 315 -8.63 1.03 23.56
C LYS A 315 -9.51 2.28 23.47
N ARG A 316 -9.00 3.35 22.80
CA ARG A 316 -9.72 4.62 22.70
C ARG A 316 -10.98 4.50 21.87
N LEU A 317 -10.93 3.71 20.78
CA LEU A 317 -12.02 3.58 19.81
C LEU A 317 -12.84 2.30 20.00
N ASP A 318 -12.47 1.45 20.95
CA ASP A 318 -13.09 0.14 21.23
C ASP A 318 -13.17 -0.73 19.95
N LEU A 319 -12.03 -0.89 19.26
CA LEU A 319 -11.92 -1.63 18.02
C LEU A 319 -10.78 -2.66 18.04
N HIS A 320 -10.85 -3.61 17.10
CA HIS A 320 -9.78 -4.56 16.85
C HIS A 320 -8.72 -3.95 15.93
N MET A 321 -7.50 -3.79 16.46
CA MET A 321 -6.37 -3.25 15.71
C MET A 321 -5.51 -4.38 15.15
N LEU A 322 -5.27 -4.36 13.84
CA LEU A 322 -4.50 -5.38 13.13
C LEU A 322 -3.30 -4.75 12.44
N GLN A 323 -2.31 -5.58 12.11
CA GLN A 323 -1.16 -5.18 11.31
C GLN A 323 -0.87 -6.21 10.22
N GLY A 324 -0.32 -5.73 9.10
CA GLY A 324 0.17 -6.56 8.01
C GLY A 324 1.44 -5.99 7.40
N TYR A 325 2.20 -6.87 6.75
CA TYR A 325 3.44 -6.54 6.05
C TYR A 325 3.35 -6.93 4.58
N GLY A 326 3.95 -6.08 3.75
CA GLY A 326 4.05 -6.33 2.33
C GLY A 326 4.81 -5.27 1.57
N MET A 327 4.97 -5.50 0.29
CA MET A 327 5.64 -4.62 -0.65
C MET A 327 5.03 -4.77 -2.05
N SER A 328 5.31 -3.84 -2.95
CA SER A 328 4.73 -3.89 -4.31
C SER A 328 5.04 -5.19 -5.02
N GLU A 329 6.23 -5.71 -4.82
CA GLU A 329 6.76 -6.94 -5.39
C GLU A 329 6.06 -8.23 -4.85
N LEU A 330 5.18 -8.09 -3.83
CA LEU A 330 4.40 -9.17 -3.20
C LEU A 330 2.87 -9.03 -3.39
N SER A 331 2.38 -8.06 -4.16
CA SER A 331 0.99 -7.86 -4.66
C SER A 331 -0.11 -7.39 -3.69
N PRO A 332 0.05 -6.81 -2.50
CA PRO A 332 1.30 -6.53 -1.80
C PRO A 332 1.57 -7.42 -0.60
N VAL A 333 0.55 -8.11 -0.02
CA VAL A 333 0.61 -8.68 1.34
C VAL A 333 1.29 -10.03 1.36
N SER A 334 2.25 -10.19 2.26
CA SER A 334 2.87 -11.48 2.54
C SER A 334 2.63 -11.98 3.96
N HIS A 335 2.40 -11.07 4.92
CA HIS A 335 2.13 -11.40 6.32
C HIS A 335 0.98 -10.56 6.87
N ILE A 336 0.18 -11.15 7.74
CA ILE A 336 -0.99 -10.48 8.34
C ILE A 336 -1.31 -11.09 9.71
N ILE A 337 -1.75 -10.25 10.65
CA ILE A 337 -2.47 -10.70 11.83
C ILE A 337 -3.92 -10.93 11.37
N PRO A 338 -4.48 -12.16 11.47
CA PRO A 338 -5.84 -12.42 11.01
C PRO A 338 -6.87 -11.71 11.90
N PHE A 339 -8.03 -11.42 11.34
CA PHE A 339 -9.16 -10.79 12.06
C PHE A 339 -9.57 -11.57 13.33
N ASP A 340 -9.49 -12.87 13.30
CA ASP A 340 -9.78 -13.74 14.44
C ASP A 340 -8.70 -14.82 14.54
N THR A 341 -7.64 -14.48 15.28
CA THR A 341 -6.50 -15.39 15.51
C THR A 341 -6.91 -16.62 16.30
N GLN A 342 -7.85 -16.47 17.24
CA GLN A 342 -8.35 -17.60 18.03
C GLN A 342 -9.11 -18.60 17.16
N ALA A 343 -10.00 -18.13 16.28
CA ALA A 343 -10.76 -19.03 15.40
C ALA A 343 -9.88 -19.65 14.30
N THR A 344 -8.90 -18.89 13.78
CA THR A 344 -8.07 -19.35 12.66
C THR A 344 -6.89 -20.22 13.08
N LEU A 345 -6.27 -19.93 14.23
CA LEU A 345 -5.04 -20.58 14.70
C LEU A 345 -5.14 -21.21 16.09
N GLY A 346 -6.24 -21.01 16.81
CA GLY A 346 -6.40 -21.46 18.20
C GLY A 346 -5.45 -20.77 19.19
N ARG A 347 -5.10 -19.51 18.91
CA ARG A 347 -4.11 -18.70 19.67
C ARG A 347 -4.65 -17.33 19.97
N GLU A 348 -4.05 -16.66 20.95
CA GLU A 348 -4.25 -15.23 21.19
C GLU A 348 -3.59 -14.39 20.10
N ASP A 349 -4.02 -13.13 19.96
CA ASP A 349 -3.38 -12.19 19.06
C ASP A 349 -1.93 -11.95 19.47
N PRO A 350 -1.02 -11.85 18.49
CA PRO A 350 0.35 -11.49 18.77
C PRO A 350 0.45 -9.99 19.10
N PRO A 351 1.57 -9.53 19.68
CA PRO A 351 1.82 -8.11 19.84
C PRO A 351 1.69 -7.36 18.52
N LEU A 352 1.17 -6.13 18.54
CA LEU A 352 1.05 -5.27 17.36
C LEU A 352 2.40 -4.83 16.78
N SER A 353 3.51 -5.09 17.46
CA SER A 353 4.87 -4.95 16.90
C SER A 353 5.21 -6.08 15.92
N SER A 354 4.42 -7.17 15.88
CA SER A 354 4.54 -8.22 14.87
C SER A 354 3.78 -7.87 13.60
N THR A 355 4.12 -8.52 12.51
CA THR A 355 3.38 -8.43 11.25
C THR A 355 2.48 -9.65 11.01
N GLY A 356 2.34 -10.51 12.01
CA GLY A 356 1.57 -11.73 11.93
C GLY A 356 2.28 -12.85 11.17
N TRP A 357 1.49 -13.74 10.58
CA TRP A 357 1.96 -14.95 9.92
C TRP A 357 1.91 -14.83 8.40
N PRO A 358 2.72 -15.67 7.69
CA PRO A 358 2.66 -15.75 6.24
C PRO A 358 1.23 -16.05 5.75
N VAL A 359 0.79 -15.36 4.70
CA VAL A 359 -0.52 -15.64 4.06
C VAL A 359 -0.55 -17.04 3.44
N PRO A 360 -1.72 -17.68 3.23
CA PRO A 360 -1.85 -18.98 2.60
C PRO A 360 -1.02 -19.14 1.32
N ASN A 361 -0.63 -20.37 0.98
CA ASN A 361 0.13 -20.70 -0.24
C ASN A 361 1.53 -20.08 -0.32
N THR A 362 2.13 -19.64 0.80
CA THR A 362 3.48 -19.06 0.82
C THR A 362 4.47 -19.89 1.62
N VAL A 363 5.72 -19.80 1.21
CA VAL A 363 6.89 -20.38 1.90
C VAL A 363 7.87 -19.25 2.19
N ASN A 364 8.42 -19.23 3.39
CA ASN A 364 9.30 -18.17 3.85
C ASN A 364 10.61 -18.73 4.39
N LYS A 365 11.65 -17.91 4.40
CA LYS A 365 12.95 -18.15 5.03
C LYS A 365 13.40 -16.91 5.77
N ILE A 366 14.16 -17.09 6.85
CA ILE A 366 15.00 -16.05 7.43
C ILE A 366 16.44 -16.42 7.08
N VAL A 367 17.15 -15.54 6.41
CA VAL A 367 18.49 -15.80 5.86
C VAL A 367 19.49 -14.83 6.48
N ASP A 368 20.61 -15.33 6.97
CA ASP A 368 21.71 -14.50 7.46
C ASP A 368 22.32 -13.70 6.28
N PRO A 369 22.23 -12.37 6.26
CA PRO A 369 22.72 -11.57 5.14
C PRO A 369 24.25 -11.57 5.00
N ALA A 370 25.00 -12.04 6.01
CA ALA A 370 26.46 -12.11 5.96
C ALA A 370 26.95 -13.44 5.37
N THR A 371 26.26 -14.54 5.64
CA THR A 371 26.67 -15.89 5.22
C THR A 371 25.83 -16.46 4.08
N GLY A 372 24.60 -15.96 3.91
CA GLY A 372 23.62 -16.50 2.96
C GLY A 372 22.99 -17.82 3.45
N GLU A 373 23.20 -18.19 4.71
CA GLU A 373 22.65 -19.41 5.28
C GLU A 373 21.25 -19.20 5.87
N ASP A 374 20.39 -20.21 5.71
CA ASP A 374 19.06 -20.22 6.33
C ASP A 374 19.18 -20.28 7.86
N LEU A 375 18.58 -19.34 8.57
CA LEU A 375 18.43 -19.39 10.02
C LEU A 375 17.32 -20.37 10.42
N PRO A 376 17.51 -21.16 11.51
CA PRO A 376 16.48 -22.07 12.00
C PRO A 376 15.36 -21.32 12.73
N LEU A 377 14.16 -21.90 12.73
CA LEU A 377 13.11 -21.45 13.66
C LEU A 377 13.58 -21.66 15.10
N PRO A 378 13.40 -20.67 15.98
CA PRO A 378 13.78 -20.79 17.38
C PRO A 378 12.88 -21.77 18.11
N GLN A 379 13.36 -22.34 19.22
CA GLN A 379 12.54 -23.15 20.13
C GLN A 379 11.78 -22.27 21.12
N GLU A 380 12.35 -21.14 21.49
CA GLU A 380 11.80 -20.14 22.41
C GLU A 380 12.24 -18.73 21.96
N GLY A 381 11.43 -17.72 22.24
CA GLY A 381 11.72 -16.32 21.93
C GLY A 381 11.74 -16.03 20.44
N LEU A 382 12.56 -15.07 20.01
CA LEU A 382 12.74 -14.68 18.61
C LEU A 382 14.05 -15.26 18.05
N SER A 383 14.06 -15.53 16.76
CA SER A 383 15.28 -15.90 16.03
C SER A 383 16.32 -14.79 16.06
N GLU A 384 17.58 -15.12 15.70
CA GLU A 384 18.51 -14.08 15.27
C GLU A 384 17.90 -13.32 14.08
N PRO A 385 18.19 -12.00 13.95
CA PRO A 385 17.73 -11.22 12.82
C PRO A 385 18.36 -11.69 11.51
N GLY A 386 17.55 -11.88 10.47
CA GLY A 386 18.01 -12.22 9.13
C GLY A 386 17.10 -11.61 8.07
N GLU A 387 17.49 -11.64 6.80
CA GLU A 387 16.67 -11.17 5.70
C GLU A 387 15.48 -12.10 5.50
N LEU A 388 14.28 -11.50 5.41
CA LEU A 388 13.07 -12.24 5.07
C LEU A 388 13.05 -12.51 3.57
N TRP A 389 12.94 -13.80 3.20
CA TRP A 389 12.71 -14.23 1.83
C TRP A 389 11.35 -14.90 1.71
N VAL A 390 10.62 -14.55 0.64
CA VAL A 390 9.22 -14.97 0.44
C VAL A 390 9.05 -15.62 -0.93
N LYS A 391 8.38 -16.77 -0.96
CA LYS A 391 7.97 -17.46 -2.18
C LYS A 391 6.47 -17.73 -2.13
N GLY A 392 5.76 -17.39 -3.20
CA GLY A 392 4.32 -17.62 -3.30
C GLY A 392 3.72 -17.13 -4.62
N PRO A 393 2.44 -17.41 -4.85
CA PRO A 393 1.75 -17.00 -6.08
C PRO A 393 1.52 -15.49 -6.19
N ASN A 394 1.69 -14.76 -5.11
CA ASN A 394 1.62 -13.30 -5.01
C ASN A 394 2.95 -12.59 -5.34
N VAL A 395 4.04 -13.33 -5.55
CA VAL A 395 5.33 -12.76 -5.97
C VAL A 395 5.23 -12.25 -7.40
N MET A 396 5.73 -11.04 -7.66
CA MET A 396 5.75 -10.38 -8.98
C MET A 396 6.37 -11.24 -10.08
N LEU A 397 6.08 -10.92 -11.34
CA LEU A 397 6.78 -11.50 -12.48
C LEU A 397 8.23 -10.99 -12.60
N GLY A 398 8.49 -9.78 -12.16
CA GLY A 398 9.79 -9.11 -12.20
C GLY A 398 9.65 -7.61 -12.35
N TYR A 399 10.79 -6.93 -12.57
CA TYR A 399 10.81 -5.51 -12.88
C TYR A 399 10.75 -5.28 -14.38
N LEU A 400 9.87 -4.37 -14.80
CA LEU A 400 9.70 -4.00 -16.20
C LEU A 400 11.04 -3.54 -16.80
N ASN A 401 11.40 -4.09 -17.96
CA ASN A 401 12.63 -3.76 -18.71
C ASN A 401 13.93 -3.85 -17.87
N ASN A 402 13.95 -4.65 -16.79
CA ASN A 402 15.12 -4.74 -15.91
C ASN A 402 15.36 -6.18 -15.40
N GLU A 403 15.84 -7.03 -16.30
CA GLU A 403 16.12 -8.44 -16.01
C GLU A 403 17.17 -8.62 -14.91
N GLN A 404 18.20 -7.74 -14.87
CA GLN A 404 19.23 -7.83 -13.84
C GLN A 404 18.65 -7.55 -12.46
N ALA A 405 17.86 -6.48 -12.30
CA ALA A 405 17.21 -6.20 -11.01
C ALA A 405 16.21 -7.30 -10.62
N THR A 406 15.58 -7.94 -11.57
CA THR A 406 14.70 -9.10 -11.31
C THR A 406 15.52 -10.27 -10.78
N ALA A 407 16.63 -10.63 -11.42
CA ALA A 407 17.51 -11.71 -11.00
C ALA A 407 18.20 -11.43 -9.65
N ASP A 408 18.48 -10.15 -9.35
CA ASP A 408 19.03 -9.73 -8.04
C ASP A 408 17.98 -9.81 -6.92
N THR A 409 16.68 -9.84 -7.26
CA THR A 409 15.57 -9.80 -6.29
C THR A 409 14.85 -11.12 -6.15
N ILE A 410 14.76 -11.92 -7.22
CA ILE A 410 14.11 -13.25 -7.21
C ILE A 410 15.17 -14.28 -7.59
N ASP A 411 15.46 -15.21 -6.68
CA ASP A 411 16.45 -16.24 -6.90
C ASP A 411 15.95 -17.38 -7.81
N ALA A 412 16.87 -18.31 -8.14
CA ALA A 412 16.57 -19.44 -9.00
C ALA A 412 15.57 -20.45 -8.37
N GLU A 413 15.38 -20.43 -7.05
CA GLU A 413 14.38 -21.22 -6.35
C GLU A 413 13.00 -20.54 -6.34
N GLY A 414 12.92 -19.28 -6.75
CA GLY A 414 11.70 -18.46 -6.78
C GLY A 414 11.40 -17.74 -5.46
N PHE A 415 12.38 -17.58 -4.58
CA PHE A 415 12.26 -16.72 -3.42
C PHE A 415 12.56 -15.26 -3.79
N LEU A 416 11.68 -14.38 -3.36
CA LEU A 416 11.91 -12.95 -3.42
C LEU A 416 12.67 -12.51 -2.17
N HIS A 417 13.81 -11.86 -2.36
CA HIS A 417 14.63 -11.24 -1.34
C HIS A 417 14.04 -9.86 -1.01
N THR A 418 13.46 -9.72 0.18
CA THR A 418 12.69 -8.50 0.52
C THR A 418 13.57 -7.28 0.77
N GLY A 419 14.83 -7.51 1.15
CA GLY A 419 15.72 -6.47 1.65
C GLY A 419 15.34 -5.97 3.05
N ASP A 420 14.39 -6.63 3.71
CA ASP A 420 13.92 -6.29 5.05
C ASP A 420 14.46 -7.32 6.06
N LEU A 421 15.07 -6.81 7.14
CA LEU A 421 15.55 -7.60 8.26
C LEU A 421 14.37 -8.00 9.14
N ALA A 422 14.24 -9.27 9.45
CA ALA A 422 13.15 -9.80 10.25
C ALA A 422 13.63 -10.82 11.28
N GLN A 423 12.83 -11.03 12.30
CA GLN A 423 12.91 -12.12 13.25
C GLN A 423 11.63 -12.94 13.20
N VAL A 424 11.68 -14.18 13.62
CA VAL A 424 10.53 -15.08 13.66
C VAL A 424 10.46 -15.78 15.01
N ASP A 425 9.26 -16.00 15.51
CA ASP A 425 9.03 -16.77 16.73
C ASP A 425 8.85 -18.28 16.42
N PRO A 426 8.74 -19.15 17.44
CA PRO A 426 8.53 -20.61 17.25
C PRO A 426 7.26 -20.95 16.48
N THR A 427 6.31 -20.03 16.36
CA THR A 427 5.01 -20.24 15.68
C THR A 427 5.03 -19.83 14.22
N GLY A 428 6.13 -19.22 13.76
CA GLY A 428 6.24 -18.64 12.43
C GLY A 428 5.68 -17.19 12.33
N CYS A 429 5.35 -16.56 13.46
CA CYS A 429 4.98 -15.15 13.49
C CYS A 429 6.20 -14.27 13.25
N VAL A 430 6.10 -13.31 12.34
CA VAL A 430 7.22 -12.51 11.85
C VAL A 430 7.19 -11.10 12.43
N TYR A 431 8.38 -10.60 12.77
CA TYR A 431 8.63 -9.26 13.29
C TYR A 431 9.63 -8.56 12.37
N ILE A 432 9.19 -7.53 11.68
CA ILE A 432 10.09 -6.72 10.83
C ILE A 432 10.90 -5.78 11.72
N VAL A 433 12.21 -5.89 11.63
CA VAL A 433 13.16 -5.10 12.42
C VAL A 433 13.46 -3.77 11.73
N ASP A 434 13.92 -3.84 10.47
CA ASP A 434 14.19 -2.65 9.62
C ASP A 434 14.58 -3.10 8.20
N ARG A 435 14.91 -2.14 7.35
CA ARG A 435 15.50 -2.41 6.03
C ARG A 435 17.00 -2.57 6.12
N LEU A 436 17.54 -3.60 5.48
CA LEU A 436 18.99 -3.87 5.44
C LEU A 436 19.82 -2.66 5.01
N LYS A 437 19.31 -1.89 4.01
CA LYS A 437 19.99 -0.69 3.47
C LYS A 437 19.82 0.57 4.32
N GLU A 438 18.93 0.55 5.31
CA GLU A 438 18.63 1.69 6.17
C GLU A 438 19.29 1.58 7.55
N LEU A 439 19.82 0.38 7.88
CA LEU A 439 20.53 0.14 9.14
C LEU A 439 21.74 1.08 9.28
N ILE A 440 21.82 1.77 10.40
CA ILE A 440 22.90 2.69 10.73
C ILE A 440 24.09 1.89 11.24
N LYS A 441 25.24 2.00 10.59
CA LYS A 441 26.45 1.23 10.92
C LYS A 441 27.31 1.99 11.92
N TYR A 442 26.96 1.90 13.20
CA TYR A 442 27.70 2.57 14.27
C TYR A 442 28.68 1.62 14.97
N LYS A 443 29.99 1.87 14.81
CA LYS A 443 31.07 1.09 15.49
C LYS A 443 30.94 -0.43 15.34
N GLY A 444 30.56 -0.88 14.15
CA GLY A 444 30.35 -2.30 13.85
C GLY A 444 29.00 -2.87 14.28
N TYR A 445 28.16 -2.08 14.96
CA TYR A 445 26.78 -2.44 15.27
C TYR A 445 25.84 -1.95 14.17
N GLN A 446 24.79 -2.72 13.93
CA GLN A 446 23.67 -2.33 13.08
C GLN A 446 22.56 -1.76 13.98
N VAL A 447 22.21 -0.48 13.79
CA VAL A 447 21.18 0.21 14.59
C VAL A 447 19.97 0.43 13.68
N PRO A 448 18.82 -0.19 13.97
CA PRO A 448 17.60 0.02 13.22
C PRO A 448 16.99 1.40 13.47
N PRO A 449 16.85 2.28 12.46
CA PRO A 449 16.16 3.55 12.60
C PRO A 449 14.72 3.40 13.10
N ALA A 450 13.99 2.40 12.61
CA ALA A 450 12.59 2.19 12.94
C ALA A 450 12.35 1.95 14.44
N GLU A 451 13.25 1.24 15.13
CA GLU A 451 13.19 1.05 16.58
C GLU A 451 13.28 2.38 17.35
N LEU A 452 14.17 3.27 16.89
CA LEU A 452 14.35 4.58 17.51
C LEU A 452 13.18 5.54 17.20
N GLU A 453 12.63 5.45 15.99
CA GLU A 453 11.44 6.20 15.58
C GLU A 453 10.22 5.79 16.40
N ALA A 454 9.96 4.48 16.53
CA ALA A 454 8.89 3.95 17.36
C ALA A 454 9.01 4.42 18.81
N LEU A 455 10.21 4.30 19.41
CA LEU A 455 10.48 4.76 20.76
C LEU A 455 10.22 6.26 20.92
N LEU A 456 10.69 7.10 20.00
CA LEU A 456 10.52 8.55 20.06
C LEU A 456 9.07 9.00 19.91
N LEU A 457 8.26 8.28 19.16
CA LEU A 457 6.82 8.55 19.01
C LEU A 457 6.03 8.32 20.32
N THR A 458 6.56 7.55 21.27
CA THR A 458 5.94 7.40 22.61
C THR A 458 6.11 8.63 23.48
N HIS A 459 7.08 9.52 23.17
CA HIS A 459 7.30 10.74 23.92
C HIS A 459 6.17 11.77 23.70
N GLU A 460 5.62 12.34 24.78
CA GLU A 460 4.47 13.26 24.73
C GLU A 460 4.72 14.52 23.89
N GLY A 461 5.96 15.04 23.89
CA GLY A 461 6.35 16.23 23.13
C GLY A 461 6.69 15.98 21.66
N VAL A 462 6.63 14.74 21.17
CA VAL A 462 6.94 14.36 19.79
C VAL A 462 5.65 14.13 18.99
N ALA A 463 5.48 14.89 17.91
CA ALA A 463 4.38 14.72 16.96
C ALA A 463 4.73 13.73 15.84
N ASP A 464 5.98 13.83 15.33
CA ASP A 464 6.48 12.95 14.28
C ASP A 464 8.01 12.90 14.34
N VAL A 465 8.63 11.85 13.76
CA VAL A 465 10.07 11.67 13.80
C VAL A 465 10.56 10.80 12.65
N ALA A 466 11.77 11.09 12.21
CA ALA A 466 12.57 10.21 11.36
C ALA A 466 13.99 10.10 11.92
N VAL A 467 14.58 8.90 11.80
CA VAL A 467 15.99 8.67 12.21
C VAL A 467 16.78 8.22 11.00
N ILE A 468 17.96 8.79 10.80
CA ILE A 468 18.90 8.38 9.74
C ILE A 468 20.32 8.26 10.29
N GLY A 469 21.16 7.51 9.59
CA GLY A 469 22.60 7.57 9.77
C GLY A 469 23.18 8.80 9.10
N VAL A 470 24.02 9.54 9.84
CA VAL A 470 24.82 10.65 9.31
C VAL A 470 26.28 10.43 9.68
N ILE A 471 27.20 10.83 8.81
CA ILE A 471 28.63 10.77 9.13
C ILE A 471 28.98 11.90 10.10
N ASP A 472 29.45 11.54 11.27
CA ASP A 472 29.96 12.50 12.24
C ASP A 472 31.30 13.05 11.77
N ALA A 473 31.41 14.39 11.67
CA ALA A 473 32.57 15.06 11.11
C ALA A 473 33.86 14.88 11.94
N GLU A 474 33.73 14.64 13.25
CA GLU A 474 34.89 14.50 14.15
C GLU A 474 35.42 13.05 14.15
N SER A 475 34.53 12.06 14.23
CA SER A 475 34.92 10.65 14.33
C SER A 475 35.00 9.92 12.99
N GLY A 476 34.34 10.43 11.95
CA GLY A 476 34.17 9.74 10.66
C GLY A 476 33.23 8.51 10.73
N GLU A 477 32.60 8.29 11.87
CA GLU A 477 31.66 7.19 12.09
C GLU A 477 30.24 7.59 11.67
N GLU A 478 29.46 6.61 11.24
CA GLU A 478 28.03 6.82 11.04
C GLU A 478 27.31 6.83 12.38
N ILE A 479 26.57 7.91 12.70
CA ILE A 479 25.84 8.07 13.96
C ILE A 479 24.34 8.21 13.74
N PRO A 480 23.46 7.72 14.66
CA PRO A 480 22.03 7.97 14.61
C PRO A 480 21.70 9.44 14.87
N LYS A 481 21.01 10.08 13.90
CA LYS A 481 20.45 11.43 14.00
C LYS A 481 18.95 11.39 13.88
N ALA A 482 18.25 12.01 14.84
CA ALA A 482 16.79 12.14 14.83
C ALA A 482 16.37 13.51 14.28
N PHE A 483 15.41 13.49 13.35
CA PHE A 483 14.68 14.65 12.86
C PHE A 483 13.31 14.65 13.50
N VAL A 484 13.05 15.61 14.38
CA VAL A 484 11.89 15.60 15.29
C VAL A 484 10.94 16.73 14.95
N VAL A 485 9.66 16.41 14.79
CA VAL A 485 8.55 17.38 14.77
C VAL A 485 7.97 17.46 16.18
N ARG A 486 7.94 18.66 16.76
CA ARG A 486 7.36 18.87 18.09
C ARG A 486 5.84 18.83 18.05
N GLN A 487 5.23 18.40 19.15
CA GLN A 487 3.81 18.67 19.38
C GLN A 487 3.58 20.19 19.45
N PRO A 488 2.40 20.69 19.07
CA PRO A 488 2.04 22.08 19.28
C PRO A 488 2.30 22.50 20.76
N ASP A 489 2.95 23.64 20.96
CA ASP A 489 3.29 24.20 22.27
C ASP A 489 4.32 23.43 23.11
N ALA A 490 4.88 22.33 22.61
CA ALA A 490 5.92 21.59 23.31
C ALA A 490 7.28 22.32 23.28
N GLN A 491 7.90 22.48 24.45
CA GLN A 491 9.23 23.08 24.63
C GLN A 491 10.35 22.03 24.68
N LEU A 492 10.30 21.06 23.77
CA LEU A 492 11.22 19.92 23.73
C LEU A 492 12.60 20.35 23.20
N THR A 493 13.67 20.03 23.94
CA THR A 493 15.08 20.30 23.59
C THR A 493 15.77 19.05 23.02
N ALA A 494 16.89 19.23 22.33
CA ALA A 494 17.69 18.12 21.79
C ALA A 494 18.22 17.21 22.89
N ASP A 495 18.68 17.80 24.02
CA ASP A 495 19.20 17.04 25.14
C ASP A 495 18.12 16.17 25.81
N GLU A 496 16.90 16.68 25.92
CA GLU A 496 15.75 15.88 26.42
C GLU A 496 15.43 14.70 25.51
N VAL A 497 15.41 14.90 24.18
CA VAL A 497 15.21 13.82 23.20
C VAL A 497 16.31 12.76 23.32
N MET A 498 17.58 13.20 23.33
CA MET A 498 18.72 12.29 23.48
C MET A 498 18.72 11.56 24.82
N GLY A 499 18.38 12.26 25.91
CA GLY A 499 18.27 11.71 27.26
C GLY A 499 17.16 10.66 27.36
N PHE A 500 15.99 10.95 26.75
CA PHE A 500 14.88 10.01 26.71
C PHE A 500 15.25 8.70 26.03
N VAL A 501 15.85 8.76 24.83
CA VAL A 501 16.33 7.56 24.12
C VAL A 501 17.42 6.86 24.91
N ALA A 502 18.42 7.61 25.42
CA ALA A 502 19.56 7.03 26.13
C ALA A 502 19.19 6.26 27.40
N SER A 503 18.05 6.58 28.02
CA SER A 503 17.53 5.89 29.21
C SER A 503 16.86 4.55 28.90
N LYS A 504 16.53 4.29 27.63
CA LYS A 504 15.68 3.15 27.23
C LYS A 504 16.35 2.17 26.26
N VAL A 505 17.52 2.53 25.69
CA VAL A 505 18.20 1.70 24.70
C VAL A 505 19.65 1.37 25.09
N ALA A 506 20.19 0.32 24.47
CA ALA A 506 21.60 -0.03 24.60
C ALA A 506 22.53 1.11 24.12
N PRO A 507 23.77 1.23 24.66
CA PRO A 507 24.66 2.34 24.37
C PRO A 507 24.94 2.62 22.89
N HIS A 508 24.98 1.58 22.04
CA HIS A 508 25.23 1.72 20.61
C HIS A 508 24.00 2.28 19.84
N LYS A 509 22.80 2.09 20.35
CA LYS A 509 21.53 2.57 19.75
C LYS A 509 21.17 4.02 20.09
N LYS A 510 21.91 4.70 20.96
CA LYS A 510 21.59 6.07 21.38
C LYS A 510 21.58 7.02 20.20
N VAL A 511 20.58 7.88 20.12
CA VAL A 511 20.57 9.07 19.25
C VAL A 511 21.67 10.01 19.69
N ARG A 512 22.46 10.54 18.74
CA ARG A 512 23.64 11.37 19.00
C ARG A 512 23.54 12.76 18.42
N ALA A 513 22.57 12.98 17.56
CA ALA A 513 22.25 14.29 17.03
C ALA A 513 20.75 14.43 16.89
N VAL A 514 20.22 15.63 17.12
CA VAL A 514 18.80 15.93 16.95
C VAL A 514 18.67 17.23 16.16
N GLU A 515 17.77 17.21 15.20
CA GLU A 515 17.34 18.38 14.46
C GLU A 515 15.83 18.52 14.54
N PHE A 516 15.33 19.73 14.80
CA PHE A 516 13.89 19.99 14.80
C PHE A 516 13.48 20.51 13.43
N ILE A 517 12.45 19.88 12.86
CA ILE A 517 11.90 20.18 11.54
C ILE A 517 10.40 20.45 11.63
N GLU A 518 9.83 21.10 10.62
CA GLU A 518 8.39 21.41 10.56
C GLU A 518 7.56 20.16 10.21
N ALA A 519 8.08 19.30 9.32
CA ALA A 519 7.41 18.06 8.91
C ALA A 519 8.43 17.00 8.48
N VAL A 520 8.16 15.74 8.80
CA VAL A 520 8.91 14.60 8.26
C VAL A 520 8.52 14.39 6.80
N PRO A 521 9.48 14.37 5.85
CA PRO A 521 9.17 14.08 4.45
C PRO A 521 8.64 12.64 4.30
N LYS A 522 7.42 12.51 3.76
CA LYS A 522 6.75 11.22 3.58
C LYS A 522 6.20 11.08 2.16
N SER A 523 6.15 9.84 1.69
CA SER A 523 5.42 9.49 0.47
C SER A 523 3.90 9.61 0.70
N ALA A 524 3.14 9.58 -0.39
CA ALA A 524 1.67 9.56 -0.32
C ALA A 524 1.10 8.36 0.46
N SER A 525 1.84 7.26 0.56
CA SER A 525 1.49 6.09 1.38
C SER A 525 1.93 6.21 2.85
N GLY A 526 2.48 7.36 3.28
CA GLY A 526 2.94 7.60 4.65
C GLY A 526 4.35 7.11 4.97
N LYS A 527 5.09 6.54 4.00
CA LYS A 527 6.46 6.05 4.20
C LYS A 527 7.46 7.21 4.27
N ILE A 528 8.36 7.19 5.25
CA ILE A 528 9.43 8.19 5.43
C ILE A 528 10.38 8.19 4.21
N LEU A 529 10.61 9.37 3.65
CA LEU A 529 11.54 9.61 2.55
C LEU A 529 12.92 10.02 3.10
N ARG A 530 13.65 9.06 3.68
CA ARG A 530 14.95 9.31 4.35
C ARG A 530 16.01 9.94 3.45
N LYS A 531 15.92 9.74 2.12
CA LYS A 531 16.82 10.38 1.16
C LYS A 531 16.75 11.92 1.21
N ASP A 532 15.56 12.46 1.47
CA ASP A 532 15.31 13.91 1.49
C ASP A 532 15.82 14.56 2.80
N LEU A 533 16.17 13.74 3.81
CA LEU A 533 16.79 14.16 5.07
C LEU A 533 18.32 14.05 5.05
N ARG A 534 18.90 13.42 4.01
CA ARG A 534 20.36 13.26 3.83
C ARG A 534 20.98 14.38 2.99
N ALA A 535 20.16 15.34 2.51
CA ALA A 535 20.58 16.42 1.62
C ALA A 535 21.34 17.54 2.37
#